data_d7c61a371e47cfd41a3291662f02b7f9
#
_entry.id   d7c61a371e47cfd41a3291662f02b7f9
#
_cell.length_a   1.000
_cell.length_b   1.000
_cell.length_c   1.000
_cell.angle_alpha   90.00
_cell.angle_beta   90.00
_cell.angle_gamma   90.00
#
_symmetry.space_group_name_H-M   'P 1'
#
loop_
_entity.id
_entity.type
_entity.pdbx_description
1 polymer ?
#
loop_
_entity_poly.entity_id
_entity_poly.type
_entity_poly.pdbx_seq_one_letter_code
_entity_poly.pdbx_strand_id
1 'polypeptide(L)'
;MPLPFANSFAPAFEVPRARSGFGGGQAWCVRTCDGRYFPVQGPDRESRASSCSNFCPAANTEVVYGGDIDSAVTDSGKTYSDLPNAFRYRDELVAGCTCNGKEPAGLAQVPVQSDPTLRRGDIVASENGLVVTRRAADRHAAANFSPVPESVRTRYGRAPIVASGR
;
A
#
# COMPACT_ATOMS: atom_id res chain seq x y z
N MET A 1 -12.67 -48.81 -39.08
CA MET A 1 -13.12 -48.63 -37.66
C MET A 1 -12.45 -47.39 -37.12
N PRO A 2 -13.13 -46.30 -36.89
CA PRO A 2 -12.55 -45.12 -36.28
C PRO A 2 -12.60 -45.26 -34.77
N LEU A 3 -11.45 -44.98 -34.10
CA LEU A 3 -11.32 -44.96 -32.63
C LEU A 3 -11.96 -43.69 -32.10
N PRO A 4 -12.71 -43.77 -30.99
CA PRO A 4 -13.24 -42.55 -30.34
C PRO A 4 -12.14 -41.83 -29.57
N PHE A 5 -11.88 -40.56 -29.88
CA PHE A 5 -11.08 -39.68 -29.07
C PHE A 5 -11.84 -39.35 -27.80
N ALA A 6 -11.39 -39.92 -26.67
CA ALA A 6 -11.88 -39.54 -25.37
C ALA A 6 -11.37 -38.14 -25.03
N ASN A 7 -12.27 -37.16 -25.07
CA ASN A 7 -12.03 -35.83 -24.50
C ASN A 7 -11.99 -35.94 -22.97
N SER A 8 -10.80 -36.05 -22.42
CA SER A 8 -10.59 -35.87 -21.00
C SER A 8 -10.59 -34.36 -20.70
N PHE A 9 -11.75 -33.82 -20.36
CA PHE A 9 -11.85 -32.52 -19.70
C PHE A 9 -11.28 -32.67 -18.30
N ALA A 10 -10.05 -32.18 -18.10
CA ALA A 10 -9.51 -31.96 -16.77
C ALA A 10 -10.36 -30.88 -16.10
N PRO A 11 -10.80 -31.06 -14.86
CA PRO A 11 -11.49 -30.01 -14.13
C PRO A 11 -10.54 -28.84 -13.95
N ALA A 12 -10.95 -27.66 -14.42
CA ALA A 12 -10.26 -26.43 -14.12
C ALA A 12 -10.22 -26.27 -12.60
N PHE A 13 -9.01 -26.22 -12.04
CA PHE A 13 -8.82 -25.82 -10.66
C PHE A 13 -9.23 -24.36 -10.56
N GLU A 14 -10.44 -24.11 -10.13
CA GLU A 14 -10.88 -22.80 -9.67
C GLU A 14 -10.04 -22.46 -8.45
N VAL A 15 -9.05 -21.61 -8.65
CA VAL A 15 -8.34 -20.96 -7.54
C VAL A 15 -9.40 -20.15 -6.78
N PRO A 16 -9.65 -20.42 -5.50
CA PRO A 16 -10.58 -19.62 -4.73
C PRO A 16 -10.12 -18.18 -4.76
N ARG A 17 -10.87 -17.31 -5.43
CA ARG A 17 -10.71 -15.87 -5.28
C ARG A 17 -10.90 -15.59 -3.81
N ALA A 18 -9.83 -15.20 -3.14
CA ALA A 18 -9.90 -14.71 -1.78
C ALA A 18 -11.01 -13.65 -1.75
N ARG A 19 -12.12 -13.97 -1.12
CA ARG A 19 -13.15 -12.99 -0.78
C ARG A 19 -12.45 -12.03 0.17
N SER A 20 -12.08 -10.85 -0.32
CA SER A 20 -11.70 -9.72 0.52
C SER A 20 -12.91 -9.40 1.38
N GLY A 21 -12.95 -10.03 2.55
CA GLY A 21 -13.94 -9.78 3.56
C GLY A 21 -13.78 -8.36 4.09
N PHE A 22 -14.87 -7.68 4.20
CA PHE A 22 -15.10 -6.41 4.88
C PHE A 22 -14.46 -5.16 4.27
N GLY A 23 -15.22 -4.44 3.47
CA GLY A 23 -15.13 -2.98 3.31
C GLY A 23 -13.87 -2.40 2.67
N GLY A 24 -13.03 -3.22 2.06
CA GLY A 24 -11.73 -2.83 1.60
C GLY A 24 -11.59 -2.80 0.08
N GLY A 25 -12.38 -2.02 -0.62
CA GLY A 25 -12.08 -1.65 -2.00
C GLY A 25 -10.69 -1.02 -2.10
N GLN A 26 -10.09 -1.02 -3.28
CA GLN A 26 -8.86 -0.29 -3.56
C GLN A 26 -8.98 1.13 -3.00
N ALA A 27 -7.91 1.64 -2.40
CA ALA A 27 -7.83 3.02 -1.94
C ALA A 27 -6.61 3.69 -2.55
N TRP A 28 -6.77 4.98 -2.83
CA TRP A 28 -5.74 5.81 -3.44
C TRP A 28 -5.51 7.04 -2.59
N CYS A 29 -4.26 7.37 -2.35
CA CYS A 29 -3.86 8.64 -1.78
C CYS A 29 -3.71 9.65 -2.91
N VAL A 30 -4.42 10.75 -2.82
CA VAL A 30 -4.40 11.84 -3.79
C VAL A 30 -3.68 13.04 -3.18
N ARG A 31 -2.66 13.53 -3.84
CA ARG A 31 -2.02 14.80 -3.53
C ARG A 31 -2.85 15.92 -4.12
N THR A 32 -3.40 16.80 -3.28
CA THR A 32 -4.45 17.75 -3.70
C THR A 32 -3.94 18.92 -4.54
N CYS A 33 -2.64 19.24 -4.52
CA CYS A 33 -2.07 20.34 -5.28
C CYS A 33 -1.96 20.08 -6.79
N ASP A 34 -1.84 18.81 -7.21
CA ASP A 34 -1.72 18.45 -8.62
C ASP A 34 -2.52 17.21 -9.02
N GLY A 35 -3.24 16.60 -8.09
CA GLY A 35 -4.04 15.40 -8.33
C GLY A 35 -3.23 14.12 -8.52
N ARG A 36 -1.91 14.13 -8.35
CA ARG A 36 -1.12 12.89 -8.41
C ARG A 36 -1.57 11.93 -7.33
N TYR A 37 -1.63 10.65 -7.66
CA TYR A 37 -2.14 9.62 -6.78
C TYR A 37 -1.24 8.38 -6.75
N PHE A 38 -1.37 7.61 -5.68
CA PHE A 38 -0.71 6.31 -5.50
C PHE A 38 -1.59 5.40 -4.63
N PRO A 39 -1.50 4.08 -4.78
CA PRO A 39 -2.29 3.15 -3.98
C PRO A 39 -1.84 3.18 -2.53
N VAL A 40 -2.81 3.10 -1.61
CA VAL A 40 -2.55 2.98 -0.17
C VAL A 40 -3.17 1.71 0.39
N GLN A 41 -2.47 1.10 1.34
CA GLN A 41 -2.89 -0.09 2.04
C GLN A 41 -3.25 0.24 3.49
N GLY A 42 -4.04 -0.62 4.10
CA GLY A 42 -4.41 -0.52 5.51
C GLY A 42 -5.67 -1.31 5.79
N PRO A 43 -5.84 -1.81 7.02
CA PRO A 43 -6.98 -2.63 7.41
C PRO A 43 -8.29 -1.83 7.45
N ASP A 44 -8.22 -0.53 7.66
CA ASP A 44 -9.36 0.37 7.80
C ASP A 44 -9.08 1.76 7.16
N ARG A 45 -10.09 2.61 7.16
CA ARG A 45 -10.02 3.96 6.57
C ARG A 45 -8.99 4.84 7.27
N GLU A 46 -8.89 4.72 8.58
CA GLU A 46 -7.97 5.53 9.36
C GLU A 46 -6.50 5.15 9.09
N SER A 47 -6.19 3.87 9.03
CA SER A 47 -4.86 3.39 8.67
C SER A 47 -4.47 3.84 7.25
N ARG A 48 -5.42 3.85 6.31
CA ARG A 48 -5.19 4.33 4.94
C ARG A 48 -4.94 5.83 4.89
N ALA A 49 -5.70 6.62 5.65
CA ALA A 49 -5.49 8.07 5.77
C ALA A 49 -4.12 8.38 6.41
N SER A 50 -3.75 7.65 7.45
CA SER A 50 -2.44 7.77 8.09
C SER A 50 -1.31 7.39 7.14
N SER A 51 -1.44 6.31 6.38
CA SER A 51 -0.48 5.91 5.35
C SER A 51 -0.33 7.00 4.29
N CYS A 52 -1.45 7.53 3.81
CA CYS A 52 -1.48 8.61 2.83
C CYS A 52 -0.67 9.83 3.32
N SER A 53 -0.94 10.31 4.53
CA SER A 53 -0.23 11.45 5.12
C SER A 53 1.25 11.15 5.39
N ASN A 54 1.58 9.94 5.81
CA ASN A 54 2.96 9.55 6.12
C ASN A 54 3.83 9.43 4.86
N PHE A 55 3.28 8.95 3.75
CA PHE A 55 3.99 8.89 2.48
C PHE A 55 4.05 10.25 1.76
N CYS A 56 3.19 11.20 2.12
CA CYS A 56 3.12 12.51 1.50
C CYS A 56 3.01 13.66 2.53
N PRO A 57 3.98 13.79 3.47
CA PRO A 57 3.91 14.77 4.54
C PRO A 57 4.10 16.22 4.09
N ALA A 58 4.70 16.45 2.92
CA ALA A 58 4.98 17.79 2.41
C ALA A 58 3.82 18.41 1.62
N ALA A 59 2.69 17.71 1.46
CA ALA A 59 1.52 18.21 0.77
C ALA A 59 0.22 17.80 1.47
N ASN A 60 -0.85 18.52 1.18
CA ASN A 60 -2.18 18.09 1.59
C ASN A 60 -2.60 16.87 0.76
N THR A 61 -3.22 15.91 1.42
CA THR A 61 -3.66 14.66 0.80
C THR A 61 -5.10 14.33 1.13
N GLU A 62 -5.74 13.58 0.24
CA GLU A 62 -7.10 13.05 0.42
C GLU A 62 -7.13 11.59 -0.03
N VAL A 63 -7.89 10.75 0.65
CA VAL A 63 -8.04 9.34 0.26
C VAL A 63 -9.34 9.18 -0.51
N VAL A 64 -9.25 8.50 -1.65
CA VAL A 64 -10.40 8.12 -2.47
C VAL A 64 -10.47 6.60 -2.58
N TYR A 65 -11.68 6.06 -2.66
CA TYR A 65 -11.97 4.63 -2.63
C TYR A 65 -12.67 4.19 -3.91
N GLY A 66 -12.14 3.20 -4.57
CA GLY A 66 -12.70 2.65 -5.81
C GLY A 66 -11.74 1.71 -6.53
N GLY A 67 -12.25 0.87 -7.41
CA GLY A 67 -11.45 -0.07 -8.19
C GLY A 67 -10.52 0.61 -9.19
N ASP A 68 -10.95 1.71 -9.73
CA ASP A 68 -10.17 2.59 -10.60
C ASP A 68 -10.24 4.04 -10.09
N ILE A 69 -9.26 4.84 -10.47
CA ILE A 69 -9.12 6.21 -9.97
C ILE A 69 -10.20 7.15 -10.50
N ASP A 70 -10.63 6.96 -11.74
CA ASP A 70 -11.56 7.89 -12.40
C ASP A 70 -12.92 7.93 -11.68
N SER A 71 -13.36 6.76 -11.17
CA SER A 71 -14.62 6.58 -10.47
C SER A 71 -14.48 6.52 -8.93
N ALA A 72 -13.24 6.57 -8.41
CA ALA A 72 -13.01 6.53 -6.98
C ALA A 72 -13.60 7.74 -6.28
N VAL A 73 -14.14 7.54 -5.08
CA VAL A 73 -14.88 8.57 -4.33
C VAL A 73 -14.22 8.87 -2.99
N THR A 74 -14.30 10.14 -2.59
CA THR A 74 -13.89 10.61 -1.24
C THR A 74 -14.89 10.13 -0.19
N ASP A 75 -14.54 10.29 1.08
CA ASP A 75 -15.49 10.05 2.20
C ASP A 75 -16.74 10.93 2.12
N SER A 76 -16.65 12.11 1.49
CA SER A 76 -17.79 12.99 1.24
C SER A 76 -18.63 12.65 0.01
N GLY A 77 -18.27 11.60 -0.72
CA GLY A 77 -18.98 11.13 -1.92
C GLY A 77 -18.60 11.87 -3.22
N LYS A 78 -17.58 12.74 -3.21
CA LYS A 78 -17.05 13.37 -4.42
C LYS A 78 -16.23 12.38 -5.22
N THR A 79 -16.38 12.35 -6.55
CA THR A 79 -15.49 11.54 -7.39
C THR A 79 -14.12 12.20 -7.51
N TYR A 80 -13.09 11.41 -7.73
CA TYR A 80 -11.74 11.94 -7.97
C TYR A 80 -11.74 12.92 -9.16
N SER A 81 -12.45 12.60 -10.23
CA SER A 81 -12.53 13.44 -11.43
C SER A 81 -13.15 14.83 -11.18
N ASP A 82 -13.93 14.97 -10.12
CA ASP A 82 -14.55 16.24 -9.71
C ASP A 82 -13.67 17.06 -8.75
N LEU A 83 -12.52 16.55 -8.38
CA LEU A 83 -11.57 17.31 -7.56
C LEU A 83 -10.91 18.44 -8.37
N PRO A 84 -10.65 19.60 -7.77
CA PRO A 84 -10.18 20.78 -8.50
C PRO A 84 -8.92 20.57 -9.33
N ASN A 85 -8.03 19.71 -8.89
CA ASN A 85 -6.75 19.44 -9.55
C ASN A 85 -6.64 17.98 -10.06
N ALA A 86 -7.77 17.30 -10.28
CA ALA A 86 -7.77 15.96 -10.84
C ALA A 86 -6.96 15.91 -12.14
N PHE A 87 -6.03 14.96 -12.25
CA PHE A 87 -5.15 14.75 -13.39
C PHE A 87 -4.22 15.91 -13.78
N ARG A 88 -4.19 17.02 -13.05
CA ARG A 88 -3.38 18.20 -13.38
C ARG A 88 -1.89 17.86 -13.57
N TYR A 89 -1.36 16.91 -12.82
CA TYR A 89 0.02 16.43 -12.92
C TYR A 89 0.39 15.85 -14.30
N ARG A 90 -0.59 15.53 -15.15
CA ARG A 90 -0.36 15.03 -16.52
C ARG A 90 0.03 16.16 -17.48
N ASP A 91 -0.47 17.35 -17.22
CA ASP A 91 -0.34 18.50 -18.12
C ASP A 91 0.75 19.47 -17.67
N GLU A 92 1.00 19.58 -16.37
CA GLU A 92 1.98 20.51 -15.83
C GLU A 92 2.69 19.99 -14.58
N LEU A 93 3.90 20.49 -14.38
CA LEU A 93 4.64 20.28 -13.14
C LEU A 93 4.36 21.47 -12.20
N VAL A 94 3.53 21.23 -11.18
CA VAL A 94 3.16 22.25 -10.20
C VAL A 94 4.32 22.52 -9.25
N ALA A 95 4.84 23.73 -9.24
CA ALA A 95 5.96 24.12 -8.40
C ALA A 95 5.63 23.92 -6.90
N GLY A 96 6.57 23.35 -6.15
CA GLY A 96 6.40 23.09 -4.72
C GLY A 96 5.46 21.94 -4.36
N CYS A 97 4.81 21.31 -5.34
CA CYS A 97 3.92 20.19 -5.14
C CYS A 97 4.71 18.87 -5.07
N THR A 98 5.12 18.47 -3.88
CA THR A 98 5.93 17.27 -3.63
C THR A 98 5.40 16.55 -2.41
N CYS A 99 5.63 15.24 -2.33
CA CYS A 99 5.32 14.47 -1.13
C CYS A 99 6.46 14.45 -0.11
N ASN A 100 7.71 14.44 -0.58
CA ASN A 100 8.91 14.36 0.28
C ASN A 100 9.64 15.70 0.46
N GLY A 101 9.12 16.80 -0.08
CA GLY A 101 9.74 18.13 -0.05
C GLY A 101 10.91 18.32 -1.01
N LYS A 102 11.21 17.34 -1.86
CA LYS A 102 12.37 17.35 -2.76
C LYS A 102 11.99 17.10 -4.20
N GLU A 103 11.34 16.01 -4.48
CA GLU A 103 11.09 15.50 -5.84
C GLU A 103 9.61 15.54 -6.19
N PRO A 104 9.25 15.94 -7.42
CA PRO A 104 7.84 16.01 -7.83
C PRO A 104 7.10 14.69 -7.75
N ALA A 105 7.77 13.56 -7.98
CA ALA A 105 7.17 12.21 -7.99
C ALA A 105 7.58 11.34 -6.80
N GLY A 106 8.52 11.81 -5.97
CA GLY A 106 9.05 11.03 -4.85
C GLY A 106 8.09 11.01 -3.65
N LEU A 107 7.92 9.84 -3.04
CA LEU A 107 7.24 9.70 -1.76
C LEU A 107 8.23 9.85 -0.61
N ALA A 108 7.74 10.23 0.57
CA ALA A 108 8.54 10.21 1.78
C ALA A 108 8.76 8.76 2.24
N GLN A 109 9.92 8.51 2.83
CA GLN A 109 10.19 7.24 3.50
C GLN A 109 9.49 7.23 4.86
N VAL A 110 8.69 6.20 5.11
CA VAL A 110 8.03 6.00 6.40
C VAL A 110 8.91 5.09 7.25
N PRO A 111 9.34 5.54 8.43
CA PRO A 111 10.03 4.66 9.36
C PRO A 111 9.17 3.45 9.72
N VAL A 112 9.77 2.26 9.73
CA VAL A 112 9.06 1.01 10.04
C VAL A 112 8.28 1.08 11.35
N GLN A 113 8.80 1.80 12.33
CA GLN A 113 8.16 2.01 13.63
C GLN A 113 6.85 2.81 13.55
N SER A 114 6.68 3.59 12.51
CA SER A 114 5.50 4.45 12.28
C SER A 114 4.62 3.94 11.13
N ASP A 115 4.92 2.78 10.58
CA ASP A 115 4.15 2.22 9.47
C ASP A 115 2.80 1.69 9.95
N PRO A 116 1.68 2.33 9.56
CA PRO A 116 0.35 1.94 10.00
C PRO A 116 -0.17 0.69 9.27
N THR A 117 0.54 0.19 8.27
CA THR A 117 0.15 -1.01 7.51
C THR A 117 0.61 -2.30 8.16
N LEU A 118 1.59 -2.22 9.07
CA LEU A 118 2.12 -3.37 9.77
C LEU A 118 1.07 -4.03 10.67
N ARG A 119 1.10 -5.35 10.67
CA ARG A 119 0.25 -6.18 11.52
C ARG A 119 1.09 -7.01 12.48
N ARG A 120 0.48 -7.40 13.57
CA ARG A 120 1.10 -8.37 14.48
C ARG A 120 1.45 -9.66 13.74
N GLY A 121 2.70 -10.09 13.83
CA GLY A 121 3.24 -11.26 13.16
C GLY A 121 3.97 -10.98 11.85
N ASP A 122 3.89 -9.77 11.31
CA ASP A 122 4.65 -9.38 10.12
C ASP A 122 6.15 -9.42 10.41
N ILE A 123 6.91 -9.93 9.45
CA ILE A 123 8.36 -10.00 9.52
C ILE A 123 8.94 -8.87 8.71
N VAL A 124 9.76 -8.06 9.34
CA VAL A 124 10.42 -6.89 8.74
C VAL A 124 11.93 -7.02 8.82
N ALA A 125 12.62 -6.52 7.80
CA ALA A 125 14.07 -6.37 7.84
C ALA A 125 14.41 -5.09 8.61
N SER A 126 15.30 -5.21 9.59
CA SER A 126 15.89 -4.11 10.34
C SER A 126 17.39 -4.09 10.14
N GLU A 127 18.06 -3.03 10.59
CA GLU A 127 19.52 -2.93 10.56
C GLU A 127 20.21 -4.09 11.31
N ASN A 128 19.55 -4.64 12.31
CA ASN A 128 20.06 -5.74 13.15
C ASN A 128 19.51 -7.13 12.73
N GLY A 129 18.93 -7.24 11.53
CA GLY A 129 18.37 -8.48 11.02
C GLY A 129 16.86 -8.51 11.01
N LEU A 130 16.28 -9.71 10.86
CA LEU A 130 14.84 -9.89 10.81
C LEU A 130 14.18 -9.77 12.19
N VAL A 131 13.09 -9.00 12.25
CA VAL A 131 12.27 -8.83 13.44
C VAL A 131 10.81 -9.14 13.13
N VAL A 132 10.07 -9.56 14.13
CA VAL A 132 8.62 -9.78 14.04
C VAL A 132 7.87 -8.68 14.78
N THR A 133 6.83 -8.15 14.15
CA THR A 133 5.95 -7.14 14.73
C THR A 133 5.12 -7.76 15.86
N ARG A 134 5.30 -7.28 17.07
CA ARG A 134 4.53 -7.69 18.26
C ARG A 134 3.27 -6.88 18.42
N ARG A 135 3.35 -5.60 18.14
CA ARG A 135 2.24 -4.65 18.16
C ARG A 135 2.39 -3.71 16.97
N ALA A 136 1.30 -3.50 16.23
CA ALA A 136 1.24 -2.48 15.18
C ALA A 136 1.38 -1.07 15.75
N ALA A 137 1.83 -0.14 14.93
CA ALA A 137 1.75 1.29 15.27
C ALA A 137 0.29 1.74 15.33
N ASP A 138 -0.01 2.64 16.25
CA ASP A 138 -1.30 3.32 16.34
C ASP A 138 -1.07 4.82 16.64
N ARG A 139 -2.17 5.58 16.81
CA ARG A 139 -2.09 7.03 17.10
C ARG A 139 -1.30 7.38 18.36
N HIS A 140 -1.15 6.43 19.27
CA HIS A 140 -0.59 6.68 20.62
C HIS A 140 0.77 6.02 20.82
N ALA A 141 1.14 5.07 19.95
CA ALA A 141 2.37 4.32 20.13
C ALA A 141 2.97 3.80 18.82
N ALA A 142 4.28 3.85 18.73
CA ALA A 142 5.06 3.20 17.68
C ALA A 142 4.91 1.68 17.72
N ALA A 143 5.14 1.03 16.56
CA ALA A 143 5.19 -0.43 16.48
C ALA A 143 6.28 -1.00 17.40
N ASN A 144 6.00 -2.18 17.95
CA ASN A 144 6.94 -2.89 18.80
C ASN A 144 7.39 -4.18 18.08
N PHE A 145 8.68 -4.45 18.13
CA PHE A 145 9.32 -5.56 17.44
C PHE A 145 10.08 -6.47 18.41
N SER A 146 10.26 -7.72 18.01
CA SER A 146 11.19 -8.64 18.67
C SER A 146 11.95 -9.44 17.62
N PRO A 147 13.14 -9.99 17.96
CA PRO A 147 13.86 -10.87 17.05
C PRO A 147 12.99 -12.05 16.61
N VAL A 148 13.12 -12.45 15.34
CA VAL A 148 12.43 -13.65 14.83
C VAL A 148 13.03 -14.91 15.45
N PRO A 149 12.24 -16.00 15.60
CA PRO A 149 12.76 -17.31 15.99
C PRO A 149 13.86 -17.80 15.02
N GLU A 150 14.78 -18.62 15.53
CA GLU A 150 15.90 -19.14 14.74
C GLU A 150 15.45 -19.90 13.48
N SER A 151 14.35 -20.64 13.56
CA SER A 151 13.76 -21.33 12.42
C SER A 151 13.37 -20.40 11.28
N VAL A 152 12.86 -19.22 11.61
CA VAL A 152 12.52 -18.17 10.64
C VAL A 152 13.77 -17.52 10.09
N ARG A 153 14.74 -17.22 10.96
CA ARG A 153 16.02 -16.65 10.57
C ARG A 153 16.75 -17.55 9.57
N THR A 154 16.83 -18.86 9.84
CA THR A 154 17.46 -19.82 8.96
C THR A 154 16.76 -19.90 7.60
N ARG A 155 15.43 -19.83 7.59
CA ARG A 155 14.63 -19.88 6.35
C ARG A 155 14.80 -18.66 5.47
N TYR A 156 14.83 -17.46 6.05
CA TYR A 156 14.80 -16.18 5.32
C TYR A 156 16.13 -15.42 5.35
N GLY A 157 17.08 -15.80 6.17
CA GLY A 157 18.37 -15.13 6.30
C GLY A 157 19.27 -15.18 5.05
N ARG A 158 18.88 -15.97 4.04
CA ARG A 158 19.56 -16.04 2.73
C ARG A 158 18.83 -15.25 1.65
N ALA A 159 17.69 -14.66 1.95
CA ALA A 159 17.02 -13.80 0.99
C ALA A 159 17.89 -12.54 0.77
N PRO A 160 18.20 -12.17 -0.48
CA PRO A 160 18.93 -10.93 -0.73
C PRO A 160 18.07 -9.78 -0.25
N ILE A 161 18.57 -9.03 0.71
CA ILE A 161 17.97 -7.76 1.08
C ILE A 161 18.27 -6.82 -0.09
N VAL A 162 17.29 -6.54 -0.91
CA VAL A 162 17.39 -5.49 -1.91
C VAL A 162 17.30 -4.19 -1.13
N ALA A 163 18.43 -3.74 -0.60
CA ALA A 163 18.53 -2.42 -0.03
C ALA A 163 18.26 -1.43 -1.16
N SER A 164 17.12 -0.75 -1.08
CA SER A 164 16.85 0.41 -1.91
C SER A 164 18.02 1.37 -1.70
N GLY A 165 18.74 1.64 -2.79
CA GLY A 165 19.90 2.51 -2.79
C GLY A 165 19.59 3.87 -2.19
N ARG A 166 20.61 4.45 -1.68
CA ARG A 166 20.77 5.78 -1.06
C ARG A 166 20.06 6.91 -1.80
#